data_92d39d1de21e953a59995aee2ba60cc0
#
_entry.id   92d39d1de21e953a59995aee2ba60cc0
#
_cell.length_a   1.000
_cell.length_b   1.000
_cell.length_c   1.000
_cell.angle_alpha   90.00
_cell.angle_beta   90.00
_cell.angle_gamma   90.00
#
_symmetry.space_group_name_H-M   'P 1'
#
loop_
_entity.id
_entity.type
_entity.pdbx_description
1 polymer ?
#
loop_
_entity_poly.entity_id
_entity_poly.type
_entity_poly.pdbx_seq_one_letter_code
_entity_poly.pdbx_strand_id
1 'polypeptide(L)'
;MRILVVEDDPEVRSAIKMVLEAEAYEVAESGDGADALAKLRVSPQPSLILLDLMMPGMNGWQFMDEVRVHPGLRQVPIIVVPAYGSADGVLSVGATDYLKKPFAPETLLAVVSRHT
;
A
#
# COMPACT_ATOMS: atom_id res chain seq x y z
N MET A 1 -2.23 -14.09 -6.00
CA MET A 1 -1.45 -13.16 -5.20
C MET A 1 -2.32 -11.95 -4.84
N ARG A 2 -2.35 -11.61 -3.58
CA ARG A 2 -3.30 -10.63 -3.05
C ARG A 2 -2.59 -9.35 -2.65
N ILE A 3 -3.11 -8.20 -3.12
CA ILE A 3 -2.57 -6.88 -2.82
C ILE A 3 -3.61 -6.07 -2.06
N LEU A 4 -3.23 -5.48 -0.95
CA LEU A 4 -4.09 -4.54 -0.23
C LEU A 4 -3.74 -3.12 -0.67
N VAL A 5 -4.71 -2.39 -1.18
CA VAL A 5 -4.55 -0.98 -1.58
C VAL A 5 -5.21 -0.10 -0.54
N VAL A 6 -4.40 0.72 0.13
CA VAL A 6 -4.86 1.65 1.16
C VAL A 6 -4.75 3.07 0.61
N GLU A 7 -5.86 3.63 0.20
CA GLU A 7 -5.94 4.93 -0.47
C GLU A 7 -7.28 5.58 -0.17
N ASP A 8 -7.27 6.81 0.31
CA ASP A 8 -8.50 7.51 0.69
C ASP A 8 -9.28 8.07 -0.50
N ASP A 9 -8.60 8.38 -1.61
CA ASP A 9 -9.28 8.86 -2.81
C ASP A 9 -9.88 7.68 -3.58
N PRO A 10 -11.21 7.57 -3.67
CA PRO A 10 -11.85 6.43 -4.32
C PRO A 10 -11.55 6.33 -5.82
N GLU A 11 -11.30 7.46 -6.49
CA GLU A 11 -10.97 7.44 -7.92
C GLU A 11 -9.57 6.87 -8.15
N VAL A 12 -8.60 7.30 -7.34
CA VAL A 12 -7.24 6.78 -7.41
C VAL A 12 -7.22 5.31 -7.03
N ARG A 13 -7.92 4.94 -5.97
CA ARG A 13 -8.02 3.55 -5.52
C ARG A 13 -8.62 2.65 -6.60
N SER A 14 -9.70 3.09 -7.25
CA SER A 14 -10.32 2.32 -8.35
C SER A 14 -9.39 2.17 -9.53
N ALA A 15 -8.65 3.22 -9.89
CA ALA A 15 -7.71 3.16 -11.00
C ALA A 15 -6.59 2.16 -10.73
N ILE A 16 -6.04 2.17 -9.52
CA ILE A 16 -5.00 1.22 -9.12
C ILE A 16 -5.55 -0.21 -9.19
N LYS A 17 -6.74 -0.42 -8.65
CA LYS A 17 -7.39 -1.74 -8.67
C LYS A 17 -7.55 -2.26 -10.09
N MET A 18 -8.02 -1.44 -11.01
CA MET A 18 -8.21 -1.86 -12.41
C MET A 18 -6.91 -2.30 -13.06
N VAL A 19 -5.84 -1.54 -12.83
CA VAL A 19 -4.54 -1.86 -13.40
C VAL A 19 -4.02 -3.21 -12.86
N LEU A 20 -4.13 -3.41 -11.54
CA LEU A 20 -3.64 -4.63 -10.91
C LEU A 20 -4.49 -5.85 -11.29
N GLU A 21 -5.79 -5.71 -11.33
CA GLU A 21 -6.68 -6.82 -11.68
C GLU A 21 -6.51 -7.25 -13.14
N ALA A 22 -6.17 -6.32 -14.03
CA ALA A 22 -5.86 -6.63 -15.41
C ALA A 22 -4.65 -7.55 -15.54
N GLU A 23 -3.76 -7.56 -14.54
CA GLU A 23 -2.59 -8.44 -14.50
C GLU A 23 -2.81 -9.64 -13.58
N ALA A 24 -4.07 -9.97 -13.31
CA ALA A 24 -4.49 -11.14 -12.52
C ALA A 24 -4.12 -11.09 -11.02
N TYR A 25 -3.83 -9.92 -10.48
CA TYR A 25 -3.69 -9.78 -9.04
C TYR A 25 -5.06 -9.70 -8.38
N GLU A 26 -5.21 -10.31 -7.22
CA GLU A 26 -6.38 -10.10 -6.36
C GLU A 26 -6.17 -8.81 -5.58
N VAL A 27 -7.18 -7.95 -5.53
CA VAL A 27 -7.07 -6.65 -4.88
C VAL A 27 -8.12 -6.51 -3.78
N ALA A 28 -7.64 -6.20 -2.57
CA ALA A 28 -8.48 -5.76 -1.47
C ALA A 28 -8.30 -4.25 -1.32
N GLU A 29 -9.35 -3.54 -0.94
CA GLU A 29 -9.34 -2.08 -0.87
C GLU A 29 -9.63 -1.61 0.54
N SER A 30 -8.98 -0.51 0.95
CA SER A 30 -9.30 0.22 2.18
C SER A 30 -9.18 1.71 1.93
N GLY A 31 -10.12 2.48 2.51
CA GLY A 31 -10.12 3.93 2.37
C GLY A 31 -9.35 4.66 3.44
N ASP A 32 -8.90 3.98 4.48
CA ASP A 32 -8.12 4.58 5.56
C ASP A 32 -7.33 3.50 6.30
N GLY A 33 -6.40 3.95 7.17
CA GLY A 33 -5.52 3.04 7.89
C GLY A 33 -6.25 2.17 8.91
N ALA A 34 -7.28 2.70 9.58
CA ALA A 34 -8.02 1.94 10.58
C ALA A 34 -8.79 0.79 9.93
N ASP A 35 -9.43 1.03 8.79
CA ASP A 35 -10.13 0.01 8.04
C ASP A 35 -9.14 -1.05 7.52
N ALA A 36 -7.99 -0.62 7.05
CA ALA A 36 -6.94 -1.53 6.57
C ALA A 36 -6.45 -2.45 7.69
N LEU A 37 -6.18 -1.90 8.88
CA LEU A 37 -5.76 -2.71 10.03
C LEU A 37 -6.83 -3.72 10.43
N ALA A 38 -8.10 -3.31 10.43
CA ALA A 38 -9.19 -4.22 10.73
C ALA A 38 -9.23 -5.39 9.75
N LYS A 39 -9.06 -5.12 8.47
CA LYS A 39 -9.02 -6.17 7.44
C LYS A 39 -7.83 -7.10 7.60
N LEU A 40 -6.67 -6.55 7.97
CA LEU A 40 -5.46 -7.36 8.18
C LEU A 40 -5.58 -8.31 9.36
N ARG A 41 -6.42 -7.98 10.36
CA ARG A 41 -6.63 -8.81 11.53
C ARG A 41 -7.54 -10.01 11.26
N VAL A 42 -8.45 -9.91 10.31
CA VAL A 42 -9.49 -10.93 10.09
C VAL A 42 -9.37 -11.66 8.76
N SER A 43 -8.53 -11.18 7.86
CA SER A 43 -8.35 -11.77 6.53
C SER A 43 -6.98 -12.40 6.40
N PRO A 44 -6.78 -13.30 5.43
CA PRO A 44 -5.43 -13.79 5.11
C PRO A 44 -4.50 -12.63 4.79
N GLN A 45 -3.22 -12.77 5.12
CA GLN A 45 -2.24 -11.75 4.85
C GLN A 45 -2.14 -11.46 3.35
N PRO A 46 -2.07 -10.17 2.96
CA PRO A 46 -1.76 -9.85 1.57
C PRO A 46 -0.29 -10.16 1.29
N SER A 47 0.03 -10.33 0.01
CA SER A 47 1.42 -10.50 -0.43
C SER A 47 2.14 -9.16 -0.46
N LEU A 48 1.40 -8.06 -0.52
CA LEU A 48 1.95 -6.71 -0.66
C LEU A 48 0.90 -5.68 -0.25
N ILE A 49 1.36 -4.56 0.30
CA ILE A 49 0.50 -3.42 0.65
C ILE A 49 0.94 -2.20 -0.15
N LEU A 50 0.01 -1.58 -0.86
CA LEU A 50 0.22 -0.25 -1.46
C LEU A 50 -0.42 0.76 -0.53
N LEU A 51 0.34 1.73 -0.05
CA LEU A 51 -0.07 2.61 1.02
C LEU A 51 0.09 4.09 0.66
N ASP A 52 -1.01 4.83 0.66
CA ASP A 52 -0.97 6.28 0.59
C ASP A 52 -0.55 6.83 1.95
N LEU A 53 0.40 7.76 1.96
CA LEU A 53 0.88 8.36 3.21
C LEU A 53 -0.03 9.45 3.74
N MET A 54 -0.80 10.10 2.88
CA MET A 54 -1.61 11.26 3.24
C MET A 54 -3.08 10.88 3.33
N MET A 55 -3.47 10.33 4.47
CA MET A 55 -4.84 9.91 4.72
C MET A 55 -5.41 10.60 5.94
N PRO A 56 -6.73 10.88 5.98
CA PRO A 56 -7.35 11.45 7.18
C PRO A 56 -7.35 10.43 8.31
N GLY A 57 -7.31 10.93 9.55
CA GLY A 57 -7.25 10.07 10.73
C GLY A 57 -5.88 9.46 10.90
N MET A 58 -5.77 8.15 10.77
CA MET A 58 -4.49 7.45 10.82
C MET A 58 -3.75 7.64 9.50
N ASN A 59 -2.62 8.36 9.52
CA ASN A 59 -1.80 8.55 8.33
C ASN A 59 -0.94 7.33 8.04
N GLY A 60 -0.27 7.34 6.88
CA GLY A 60 0.52 6.19 6.46
C GLY A 60 1.67 5.83 7.40
N TRP A 61 2.26 6.81 8.08
CA TRP A 61 3.33 6.58 9.03
C TRP A 61 2.82 5.79 10.24
N GLN A 62 1.69 6.21 10.78
CA GLN A 62 1.03 5.52 11.91
C GLN A 62 0.63 4.11 11.51
N PHE A 63 0.10 3.95 10.30
CA PHE A 63 -0.27 2.62 9.78
C PHE A 63 0.95 1.70 9.71
N MET A 64 2.07 2.18 9.19
CA MET A 64 3.30 1.37 9.09
C MET A 64 3.79 0.96 10.47
N ASP A 65 3.75 1.86 11.45
CA ASP A 65 4.15 1.52 12.83
C ASP A 65 3.29 0.39 13.38
N GLU A 66 1.98 0.45 13.19
CA GLU A 66 1.07 -0.59 13.66
C GLU A 66 1.31 -1.94 12.99
N VAL A 67 1.59 -1.92 11.68
CA VAL A 67 1.89 -3.14 10.93
C VAL A 67 3.20 -3.77 11.41
N ARG A 68 4.22 -2.94 11.64
CA ARG A 68 5.55 -3.44 11.99
C ARG A 68 5.64 -4.02 13.40
N VAL A 69 4.76 -3.62 14.32
CA VAL A 69 4.71 -4.23 15.65
C VAL A 69 3.91 -5.53 15.68
N HIS A 70 3.19 -5.86 14.62
CA HIS A 70 2.37 -7.07 14.54
C HIS A 70 3.22 -8.21 13.97
N PRO A 71 3.51 -9.28 14.75
CA PRO A 71 4.46 -10.29 14.29
C PRO A 71 4.13 -10.95 12.97
N GLY A 72 2.85 -11.17 12.69
CA GLY A 72 2.41 -11.80 11.45
C GLY A 72 2.50 -10.89 10.21
N LEU A 73 2.70 -9.58 10.39
CA LEU A 73 2.66 -8.61 9.30
C LEU A 73 4.01 -7.96 9.01
N ARG A 74 5.02 -8.20 9.84
CA ARG A 74 6.33 -7.56 9.70
C ARG A 74 7.02 -7.81 8.38
N GLN A 75 6.78 -8.96 7.78
CA GLN A 75 7.46 -9.37 6.56
C GLN A 75 6.74 -8.95 5.29
N VAL A 76 5.52 -8.42 5.40
CA VAL A 76 4.75 -8.01 4.23
C VAL A 76 5.39 -6.77 3.61
N PRO A 77 5.75 -6.79 2.31
CA PRO A 77 6.29 -5.60 1.65
C PRO A 77 5.27 -4.46 1.63
N ILE A 78 5.71 -3.27 1.97
CA ILE A 78 4.90 -2.06 1.91
C ILE A 78 5.52 -1.10 0.91
N ILE A 79 4.76 -0.79 -0.15
CA ILE A 79 5.13 0.21 -1.13
C ILE A 79 4.33 1.47 -0.81
N VAL A 80 5.02 2.55 -0.44
CA VAL A 80 4.35 3.81 -0.16
C VAL A 80 4.16 4.63 -1.43
N VAL A 81 3.08 5.40 -1.47
CA VAL A 81 2.74 6.23 -2.64
C VAL A 81 2.70 7.69 -2.19
N PRO A 82 3.87 8.36 -2.10
CA PRO A 82 3.90 9.75 -1.68
C PRO A 82 3.46 10.69 -2.81
N ALA A 83 2.66 11.70 -2.45
CA ALA A 83 2.26 12.72 -3.40
C ALA A 83 3.40 13.69 -3.69
N TYR A 84 4.20 14.02 -2.65
CA TYR A 84 5.27 15.01 -2.74
C TYR A 84 6.46 14.58 -1.89
N GLY A 85 7.61 15.15 -2.18
CA GLY A 85 8.77 15.10 -1.32
C GLY A 85 9.73 13.96 -1.61
N SER A 86 10.65 13.78 -0.67
CA SER A 86 11.73 12.82 -0.79
C SER A 86 11.27 11.42 -0.40
N ALA A 87 11.74 10.43 -1.16
CA ALA A 87 11.52 9.02 -0.84
C ALA A 87 12.42 8.53 0.29
N ASP A 88 13.51 9.24 0.61
CA ASP A 88 14.51 8.80 1.58
C ASP A 88 13.90 8.58 2.96
N GLY A 89 13.06 9.51 3.41
CA GLY A 89 12.43 9.40 4.71
C GLY A 89 11.49 8.20 4.83
N VAL A 90 10.80 7.83 3.77
CA VAL A 90 9.85 6.70 3.82
C VAL A 90 10.58 5.36 3.89
N LEU A 91 11.69 5.22 3.21
CA LEU A 91 12.48 3.98 3.27
C LEU A 91 13.10 3.81 4.65
N SER A 92 13.51 4.89 5.29
CA SER A 92 14.13 4.81 6.62
C SER A 92 13.16 4.43 7.73
N VAL A 93 11.84 4.57 7.53
CA VAL A 93 10.84 4.19 8.54
C VAL A 93 10.18 2.84 8.26
N GLY A 94 10.73 2.06 7.36
CA GLY A 94 10.30 0.68 7.18
C GLY A 94 9.54 0.36 5.90
N ALA A 95 9.39 1.33 4.99
CA ALA A 95 8.80 1.04 3.69
C ALA A 95 9.78 0.21 2.86
N THR A 96 9.25 -0.73 2.09
CA THR A 96 10.07 -1.59 1.23
C THR A 96 10.49 -0.86 -0.04
N ASP A 97 9.60 -0.04 -0.58
CA ASP A 97 9.83 0.72 -1.81
C ASP A 97 8.85 1.88 -1.84
N TYR A 98 8.91 2.69 -2.87
CA TYR A 98 8.00 3.80 -3.04
C TYR A 98 7.58 3.96 -4.50
N LEU A 99 6.45 4.66 -4.72
CA LEU A 99 5.93 4.96 -6.04
C LEU A 99 5.40 6.39 -6.03
N LYS A 100 6.12 7.31 -6.66
CA LYS A 100 5.81 8.73 -6.62
C LYS A 100 4.62 9.07 -7.53
N LYS A 101 3.66 9.84 -7.00
CA LYS A 101 2.55 10.36 -7.80
C LYS A 101 2.98 11.59 -8.60
N PRO A 102 2.46 11.79 -9.81
CA PRO A 102 1.64 10.85 -10.58
C PRO A 102 2.50 9.76 -11.19
N PHE A 103 1.94 8.57 -11.37
CA PHE A 103 2.66 7.45 -11.96
C PHE A 103 1.87 6.84 -13.11
N ALA A 104 2.59 6.26 -14.08
CA ALA A 104 1.98 5.54 -15.17
C ALA A 104 1.63 4.12 -14.73
N PRO A 105 0.63 3.48 -15.35
CA PRO A 105 0.30 2.08 -15.03
C PRO A 105 1.50 1.14 -15.15
N GLU A 106 2.35 1.34 -16.13
CA GLU A 106 3.55 0.52 -16.33
C GLU A 106 4.52 0.64 -15.17
N THR A 107 4.66 1.84 -14.61
CA THR A 107 5.53 2.08 -13.46
C THR A 107 4.98 1.38 -12.21
N LEU A 108 3.68 1.47 -12.00
CA LEU A 108 3.01 0.75 -10.90
C LEU A 108 3.26 -0.75 -10.99
N LEU A 109 3.03 -1.33 -12.17
CA LEU A 109 3.20 -2.77 -12.37
C LEU A 109 4.65 -3.20 -12.20
N ALA A 110 5.60 -2.38 -12.66
CA ALA A 110 7.02 -2.68 -12.51
C ALA A 110 7.44 -2.71 -11.04
N VAL A 111 6.99 -1.74 -10.24
CA VAL A 111 7.32 -1.68 -8.82
C VAL A 111 6.67 -2.86 -8.07
N VAL A 112 5.41 -3.14 -8.36
CA VAL A 112 4.70 -4.26 -7.73
C VAL A 112 5.38 -5.58 -8.05
N SER A 113 5.76 -5.81 -9.30
CA SER A 113 6.36 -7.08 -9.70
C SER A 113 7.72 -7.35 -9.08
N ARG A 114 8.45 -6.31 -8.66
CA ARG A 114 9.72 -6.48 -7.95
C ARG A 114 9.55 -7.14 -6.60
N HIS A 115 8.37 -7.03 -5.99
CA HIS A 115 8.12 -7.45 -4.62
C HIS A 115 7.05 -8.53 -4.49
N THR A 116 6.70 -9.15 -5.60
CA THR A 116 5.69 -10.22 -5.61
C THR A 116 6.20 -11.55 -6.14
#